data_783c65e687636ca8d093e48847a06b0e
#
_entry.id   783c65e687636ca8d093e48847a06b0e
#
_cell.length_a   1.000
_cell.length_b   1.000
_cell.length_c   1.000
_cell.angle_alpha   90.00
_cell.angle_beta   90.00
_cell.angle_gamma   90.00
#
_symmetry.space_group_name_H-M   'P 1'
#
loop_
_entity.id
_entity.type
_entity.pdbx_description
1 polymer ?
#
loop_
_entity_poly.entity_id
_entity_poly.type
_entity_poly.pdbx_seq_one_letter_code
_entity_poly.pdbx_strand_id
1 'polypeptide(L)'
;MKYRFQYIESVPSLPNAAMVRGSFVHRVLELLLARAAQDRTLDAVRKDFEIAEGEFRLRDDFRLLLLDATSEADFWESCRECVRAYYRIEQPATANIVELEKWVSTPLGEFELGGFIDRLERDDRGLVVSDYKTGAPKPLRFSTDYLRQLTYYALMCETQLNETPHSVRIYYLGGGKDEHTRDERVVTQAVTGATLADVRDTARRVFGEIEAGKSSGEFATNVTNLCNWCDFKQWCPAHGGDIAQALSAGTERVALRRREAGLPEKS
;
A
#
# COMPACT_ATOMS: atom_id res chain seq x y z
N MET A 1 6.58 17.56 -6.21
CA MET A 1 7.87 17.56 -5.49
C MET A 1 8.24 16.19 -4.88
N LYS A 2 7.34 15.46 -4.11
CA LYS A 2 7.67 14.12 -3.55
C LYS A 2 8.13 13.13 -4.63
N TYR A 3 7.48 13.11 -5.80
CA TYR A 3 7.87 12.29 -6.96
C TYR A 3 9.33 12.56 -7.37
N ARG A 4 9.72 13.84 -7.44
CA ARG A 4 11.11 14.23 -7.77
C ARG A 4 12.10 13.59 -6.80
N PHE A 5 11.90 13.76 -5.48
CA PHE A 5 12.80 13.16 -4.49
C PHE A 5 12.90 11.64 -4.60
N GLN A 6 11.78 10.96 -4.79
CA GLN A 6 11.74 9.50 -4.80
C GLN A 6 12.28 8.88 -6.08
N TYR A 7 11.91 9.44 -7.24
CA TYR A 7 12.09 8.77 -8.54
C TYR A 7 13.08 9.48 -9.48
N ILE A 8 13.32 10.76 -9.28
CA ILE A 8 14.31 11.50 -10.09
C ILE A 8 15.63 11.59 -9.33
N GLU A 9 15.60 12.10 -8.10
CA GLU A 9 16.79 12.26 -7.26
C GLU A 9 17.16 10.96 -6.51
N SER A 10 16.27 9.96 -6.48
CA SER A 10 16.47 8.67 -5.80
C SER A 10 16.87 8.81 -4.32
N VAL A 11 16.34 9.83 -3.64
CA VAL A 11 16.63 10.08 -2.22
C VAL A 11 16.06 8.94 -1.38
N PRO A 12 16.91 8.20 -0.63
CA PRO A 12 16.43 7.09 0.17
C PRO A 12 15.59 7.56 1.36
N SER A 13 14.54 6.80 1.66
CA SER A 13 13.67 7.03 2.81
C SER A 13 13.77 5.90 3.84
N LEU A 14 13.50 6.23 5.11
CA LEU A 14 13.42 5.24 6.17
C LEU A 14 12.02 4.61 6.21
N PRO A 15 11.92 3.31 6.53
CA PRO A 15 10.63 2.69 6.80
C PRO A 15 10.02 3.29 8.08
N ASN A 16 8.69 3.20 8.17
CA ASN A 16 7.99 3.51 9.41
C ASN A 16 7.10 2.33 9.82
N ALA A 17 6.74 2.26 11.11
CA ALA A 17 5.99 1.15 11.67
C ALA A 17 4.63 0.91 10.96
N ALA A 18 3.97 1.96 10.47
CA ALA A 18 2.69 1.81 9.76
C ALA A 18 2.86 1.13 8.39
N MET A 19 3.92 1.45 7.65
CA MET A 19 4.22 0.79 6.37
C MET A 19 4.59 -0.68 6.58
N VAL A 20 5.48 -0.97 7.55
CA VAL A 20 5.91 -2.34 7.84
C VAL A 20 4.73 -3.17 8.34
N ARG A 21 3.86 -2.61 9.21
CA ARG A 21 2.61 -3.26 9.63
C ARG A 21 1.70 -3.58 8.44
N GLY A 22 1.56 -2.64 7.50
CA GLY A 22 0.80 -2.86 6.28
C GLY A 22 1.30 -4.10 5.54
N SER A 23 2.56 -4.09 5.16
CA SER A 23 3.19 -5.21 4.44
C SER A 23 3.11 -6.54 5.21
N PHE A 24 3.25 -6.50 6.54
CA PHE A 24 3.12 -7.68 7.39
C PHE A 24 1.71 -8.28 7.35
N VAL A 25 0.69 -7.45 7.54
CA VAL A 25 -0.71 -7.90 7.54
C VAL A 25 -1.12 -8.44 6.18
N HIS A 26 -0.69 -7.80 5.08
CA HIS A 26 -0.90 -8.32 3.73
C HIS A 26 -0.28 -9.71 3.58
N ARG A 27 0.97 -9.91 4.07
CA ARG A 27 1.63 -11.23 4.02
C ARG A 27 0.88 -12.30 4.79
N VAL A 28 0.38 -11.99 5.99
CA VAL A 28 -0.44 -12.96 6.77
C VAL A 28 -1.71 -13.34 6.02
N LEU A 29 -2.42 -12.35 5.44
CA LEU A 29 -3.64 -12.59 4.69
C LEU A 29 -3.39 -13.32 3.36
N GLU A 30 -2.29 -13.04 2.69
CA GLU A 30 -1.84 -13.78 1.51
C GLU A 30 -1.65 -15.27 1.85
N LEU A 31 -0.89 -15.58 2.90
CA LEU A 31 -0.65 -16.97 3.34
C LEU A 31 -1.97 -17.68 3.68
N LEU A 32 -2.86 -17.02 4.41
CA LEU A 32 -4.15 -17.56 4.77
C LEU A 32 -5.01 -17.86 3.56
N LEU A 33 -5.16 -16.88 2.65
CA LEU A 33 -6.07 -16.96 1.53
C LEU A 33 -5.55 -17.83 0.37
N ALA A 34 -4.26 -18.09 0.31
CA ALA A 34 -3.66 -19.07 -0.59
C ALA A 34 -4.07 -20.51 -0.27
N ARG A 35 -4.57 -20.78 0.96
CA ARG A 35 -5.10 -22.10 1.35
C ARG A 35 -6.42 -22.40 0.67
N ALA A 36 -6.75 -23.68 0.56
CA ALA A 36 -8.11 -24.08 0.20
C ALA A 36 -9.13 -23.50 1.20
N ALA A 37 -10.31 -23.16 0.74
CA ALA A 37 -11.31 -22.43 1.52
C ALA A 37 -11.59 -23.04 2.91
N GLN A 38 -11.75 -24.38 2.98
CA GLN A 38 -11.99 -25.11 4.24
C GLN A 38 -10.82 -25.07 5.22
N ASP A 39 -9.61 -24.76 4.76
CA ASP A 39 -8.37 -24.73 5.55
C ASP A 39 -8.04 -23.33 6.09
N ARG A 40 -8.84 -22.31 5.77
CA ARG A 40 -8.68 -20.92 6.22
C ARG A 40 -9.22 -20.71 7.62
N THR A 41 -8.71 -21.48 8.57
CA THR A 41 -9.18 -21.53 9.97
C THR A 41 -8.43 -20.54 10.87
N LEU A 42 -8.96 -20.34 12.10
CA LEU A 42 -8.27 -19.54 13.11
C LEU A 42 -6.90 -20.13 13.51
N ASP A 43 -6.77 -21.46 13.50
CA ASP A 43 -5.48 -22.09 13.79
C ASP A 43 -4.50 -21.94 12.61
N ALA A 44 -5.01 -21.94 11.38
CA ALA A 44 -4.19 -21.66 10.21
C ALA A 44 -3.62 -20.24 10.25
N VAL A 45 -4.46 -19.22 10.51
CA VAL A 45 -3.97 -17.83 10.56
C VAL A 45 -2.98 -17.56 11.69
N ARG A 46 -3.09 -18.28 12.83
CA ARG A 46 -2.06 -18.20 13.89
C ARG A 46 -0.70 -18.69 13.39
N LYS A 47 -0.68 -19.82 12.70
CA LYS A 47 0.56 -20.36 12.08
C LYS A 47 1.09 -19.43 10.99
N ASP A 48 0.22 -18.87 10.16
CA ASP A 48 0.59 -17.92 9.11
C ASP A 48 1.18 -16.63 9.70
N PHE A 49 0.64 -16.18 10.84
CA PHE A 49 1.21 -15.06 11.58
C PHE A 49 2.62 -15.35 12.09
N GLU A 50 2.85 -16.53 12.68
CA GLU A 50 4.17 -16.96 13.16
C GLU A 50 5.17 -17.06 12.01
N ILE A 51 4.77 -17.60 10.86
CA ILE A 51 5.59 -17.67 9.65
C ILE A 51 5.99 -16.27 9.20
N ALA A 52 5.00 -15.39 9.03
CA ALA A 52 5.25 -14.01 8.61
C ALA A 52 6.11 -13.24 9.63
N GLU A 53 5.91 -13.44 10.94
CA GLU A 53 6.73 -12.84 11.98
C GLU A 53 8.21 -13.27 11.84
N GLY A 54 8.45 -14.56 11.62
CA GLY A 54 9.81 -15.08 11.37
C GLY A 54 10.45 -14.46 10.13
N GLU A 55 9.70 -14.31 9.03
CA GLU A 55 10.17 -13.65 7.80
C GLU A 55 10.51 -12.18 8.07
N PHE A 56 9.62 -11.43 8.75
CA PHE A 56 9.76 -9.98 8.92
C PHE A 56 10.86 -9.60 9.91
N ARG A 57 11.12 -10.41 10.94
CA ARG A 57 12.24 -10.19 11.86
C ARG A 57 13.60 -10.19 11.16
N LEU A 58 13.71 -10.83 10.00
CA LEU A 58 14.94 -10.88 9.19
C LEU A 58 15.00 -9.73 8.15
N ARG A 59 13.91 -9.03 7.90
CA ARG A 59 13.85 -7.97 6.88
C ARG A 59 14.52 -6.69 7.37
N ASP A 60 15.24 -6.04 6.46
CA ASP A 60 15.89 -4.76 6.73
C ASP A 60 14.89 -3.69 7.18
N ASP A 61 13.70 -3.60 6.51
CA ASP A 61 12.71 -2.58 6.82
C ASP A 61 12.14 -2.69 8.25
N PHE A 62 11.94 -3.91 8.77
CA PHE A 62 11.56 -4.12 10.16
C PHE A 62 12.71 -3.76 11.11
N ARG A 63 13.92 -4.25 10.85
CA ARG A 63 15.10 -3.99 11.70
C ARG A 63 15.45 -2.50 11.78
N LEU A 64 15.24 -1.75 10.69
CA LEU A 64 15.45 -0.30 10.64
C LEU A 64 14.43 0.51 11.47
N LEU A 65 13.36 -0.10 11.97
CA LEU A 65 12.46 0.55 12.92
C LEU A 65 13.13 0.79 14.28
N LEU A 66 14.14 -0.02 14.66
CA LEU A 66 14.84 0.04 15.94
C LEU A 66 13.89 0.03 17.15
N LEU A 67 12.94 -0.88 17.14
CA LEU A 67 11.98 -1.02 18.22
C LEU A 67 12.67 -1.61 19.47
N ASP A 68 12.42 -1.01 20.62
CA ASP A 68 12.71 -1.66 21.91
C ASP A 68 11.68 -2.77 22.19
N ALA A 69 11.89 -3.54 23.24
CA ALA A 69 11.06 -4.70 23.55
C ALA A 69 9.57 -4.34 23.75
N THR A 70 9.27 -3.17 24.33
CA THR A 70 7.88 -2.71 24.56
C THR A 70 7.25 -2.28 23.24
N SER A 71 7.92 -1.44 22.48
CA SER A 71 7.46 -0.95 21.18
C SER A 71 7.31 -2.09 20.18
N GLU A 72 8.15 -3.11 20.25
CA GLU A 72 8.02 -4.31 19.41
C GLU A 72 6.80 -5.15 19.80
N ALA A 73 6.54 -5.34 21.10
CA ALA A 73 5.34 -6.03 21.57
C ALA A 73 4.05 -5.31 21.12
N ASP A 74 4.03 -3.98 21.23
CA ASP A 74 2.91 -3.14 20.76
C ASP A 74 2.74 -3.23 19.23
N PHE A 75 3.84 -3.25 18.50
CA PHE A 75 3.81 -3.43 17.04
C PHE A 75 3.13 -4.75 16.66
N TRP A 76 3.57 -5.88 17.23
CA TRP A 76 2.98 -7.19 16.94
C TRP A 76 1.52 -7.28 17.40
N GLU A 77 1.16 -6.67 18.53
CA GLU A 77 -0.23 -6.63 18.97
C GLU A 77 -1.09 -5.81 18.00
N SER A 78 -0.60 -4.68 17.49
CA SER A 78 -1.28 -3.90 16.47
C SER A 78 -1.52 -4.68 15.16
N CYS A 79 -0.58 -5.57 14.80
CA CYS A 79 -0.73 -6.48 13.66
C CYS A 79 -1.82 -7.53 13.93
N ARG A 80 -1.83 -8.14 15.14
CA ARG A 80 -2.87 -9.10 15.55
C ARG A 80 -4.26 -8.49 15.53
N GLU A 81 -4.39 -7.24 15.97
CA GLU A 81 -5.68 -6.52 15.93
C GLU A 81 -6.18 -6.34 14.48
N CYS A 82 -5.32 -6.04 13.53
CA CYS A 82 -5.68 -5.99 12.11
C CYS A 82 -6.19 -7.35 11.59
N VAL A 83 -5.50 -8.43 11.93
CA VAL A 83 -5.93 -9.79 11.54
C VAL A 83 -7.27 -10.17 12.21
N ARG A 84 -7.47 -9.83 13.49
CA ARG A 84 -8.76 -10.04 14.17
C ARG A 84 -9.87 -9.21 13.52
N ALA A 85 -9.58 -7.98 13.10
CA ALA A 85 -10.53 -7.13 12.39
C ALA A 85 -10.99 -7.76 11.07
N TYR A 86 -10.08 -8.41 10.34
CA TYR A 86 -10.43 -9.12 9.12
C TYR A 86 -11.51 -10.20 9.38
N TYR A 87 -11.37 -11.02 10.43
CA TYR A 87 -12.36 -12.04 10.79
C TYR A 87 -13.70 -11.47 11.28
N ARG A 88 -13.73 -10.20 11.74
CA ARG A 88 -14.99 -9.51 12.06
C ARG A 88 -15.71 -9.01 10.79
N ILE A 89 -14.96 -8.77 9.73
CA ILE A 89 -15.50 -8.27 8.46
C ILE A 89 -15.98 -9.41 7.58
N GLU A 90 -15.24 -10.50 7.51
CA GLU A 90 -15.45 -11.58 6.57
C GLU A 90 -15.10 -12.94 7.17
N GLN A 91 -15.78 -13.98 6.71
CA GLN A 91 -15.35 -15.36 6.95
C GLN A 91 -14.42 -15.78 5.80
N PRO A 92 -13.13 -16.01 6.05
CA PRO A 92 -12.17 -16.30 4.98
C PRO A 92 -12.55 -17.49 4.11
N ALA A 93 -13.23 -18.50 4.69
CA ALA A 93 -13.69 -19.69 3.97
C ALA A 93 -14.75 -19.39 2.89
N THR A 94 -15.43 -18.24 2.95
CA THR A 94 -16.45 -17.87 1.95
C THR A 94 -15.88 -17.02 0.81
N ALA A 95 -14.64 -16.53 0.95
CA ALA A 95 -14.01 -15.72 -0.08
C ALA A 95 -13.60 -16.56 -1.29
N ASN A 96 -14.11 -16.21 -2.46
CA ASN A 96 -13.77 -16.88 -3.73
C ASN A 96 -12.57 -16.16 -4.36
N ILE A 97 -11.37 -16.55 -3.94
CA ILE A 97 -10.11 -15.97 -4.39
C ILE A 97 -9.78 -16.47 -5.80
N VAL A 98 -9.49 -15.54 -6.69
CA VAL A 98 -8.99 -15.81 -8.05
C VAL A 98 -7.47 -15.74 -8.07
N GLU A 99 -6.90 -14.65 -7.55
CA GLU A 99 -5.44 -14.43 -7.46
C GLU A 99 -5.10 -13.58 -6.23
N LEU A 100 -3.88 -13.73 -5.73
CA LEU A 100 -3.30 -12.93 -4.65
C LEU A 100 -1.99 -12.33 -5.13
N GLU A 101 -1.67 -11.12 -4.66
CA GLU A 101 -0.42 -10.40 -4.99
C GLU A 101 -0.11 -10.44 -6.50
N LYS A 102 -1.16 -10.29 -7.31
CA LYS A 102 -1.07 -10.42 -8.76
C LYS A 102 -0.52 -9.15 -9.40
N TRP A 103 0.60 -9.28 -10.12
CA TRP A 103 1.06 -8.22 -11.00
C TRP A 103 0.14 -8.07 -12.19
N VAL A 104 -0.30 -6.84 -12.42
CA VAL A 104 -1.08 -6.45 -13.60
C VAL A 104 -0.46 -5.21 -14.24
N SER A 105 -0.55 -5.12 -15.57
CA SER A 105 -0.09 -3.93 -16.30
C SER A 105 -0.92 -3.69 -17.56
N THR A 106 -0.86 -2.46 -18.08
CA THR A 106 -1.49 -2.08 -19.35
C THR A 106 -0.73 -0.93 -20.00
N PRO A 107 -0.48 -1.01 -21.32
CA PRO A 107 0.08 0.13 -22.06
C PRO A 107 -0.95 1.25 -22.20
N LEU A 108 -0.52 2.50 -22.02
CA LEU A 108 -1.32 3.70 -22.23
C LEU A 108 -0.60 4.71 -23.14
N GLY A 109 -0.42 4.36 -24.40
CA GLY A 109 0.37 5.15 -25.35
C GLY A 109 1.86 4.94 -25.14
N GLU A 110 2.58 5.98 -24.72
CA GLU A 110 4.05 5.96 -24.58
C GLU A 110 4.54 5.41 -23.23
N PHE A 111 3.64 5.07 -22.32
CA PHE A 111 3.98 4.54 -20.99
C PHE A 111 3.15 3.32 -20.63
N GLU A 112 3.58 2.61 -19.63
CA GLU A 112 2.90 1.46 -19.06
C GLU A 112 2.47 1.77 -17.62
N LEU A 113 1.21 1.45 -17.29
CA LEU A 113 0.76 1.35 -15.91
C LEU A 113 0.97 -0.07 -15.42
N GLY A 114 1.48 -0.21 -14.19
CA GLY A 114 1.68 -1.52 -13.58
C GLY A 114 1.53 -1.45 -12.06
N GLY A 115 1.16 -2.57 -11.45
CA GLY A 115 1.05 -2.68 -10.00
C GLY A 115 0.59 -4.06 -9.55
N PHE A 116 0.65 -4.28 -8.24
CA PHE A 116 0.19 -5.51 -7.61
C PHE A 116 -1.22 -5.32 -7.04
N ILE A 117 -2.09 -6.27 -7.34
CA ILE A 117 -3.41 -6.41 -6.73
C ILE A 117 -3.25 -7.31 -5.50
N ASP A 118 -3.57 -6.80 -4.31
CA ASP A 118 -3.49 -7.61 -3.08
C ASP A 118 -4.38 -8.84 -3.18
N ARG A 119 -5.63 -8.63 -3.65
CA ARG A 119 -6.62 -9.68 -3.77
C ARG A 119 -7.53 -9.43 -4.98
N LEU A 120 -7.53 -10.37 -5.91
CA LEU A 120 -8.54 -10.49 -6.96
C LEU A 120 -9.50 -11.61 -6.58
N GLU A 121 -10.77 -11.30 -6.47
CA GLU A 121 -11.81 -12.23 -6.07
C GLU A 121 -12.99 -12.22 -7.05
N ARG A 122 -13.88 -13.17 -6.94
CA ARG A 122 -15.07 -13.26 -7.77
C ARG A 122 -16.32 -13.42 -6.90
N ASP A 123 -17.30 -12.58 -7.13
CA ASP A 123 -18.66 -12.74 -6.58
C ASP A 123 -19.66 -13.09 -7.69
N ASP A 124 -20.95 -13.08 -7.37
CA ASP A 124 -22.02 -13.45 -8.31
C ASP A 124 -22.11 -12.53 -9.54
N ARG A 125 -21.52 -11.33 -9.47
CA ARG A 125 -21.54 -10.34 -10.55
C ARG A 125 -20.26 -10.32 -11.39
N GLY A 126 -19.20 -10.98 -10.96
CA GLY A 126 -17.93 -11.04 -11.68
C GLY A 126 -16.71 -10.72 -10.80
N LEU A 127 -15.64 -10.22 -11.42
CA LEU A 127 -14.40 -9.89 -10.73
C LEU A 127 -14.54 -8.66 -9.82
N VAL A 128 -13.85 -8.70 -8.68
CA VAL A 128 -13.69 -7.61 -7.71
C VAL A 128 -12.20 -7.46 -7.41
N VAL A 129 -11.69 -6.24 -7.50
CA VAL A 129 -10.34 -5.89 -7.01
C VAL A 129 -10.45 -5.41 -5.58
N SER A 130 -9.74 -6.04 -4.66
CA SER A 130 -9.77 -5.72 -3.25
C SER A 130 -8.39 -5.40 -2.69
N ASP A 131 -8.35 -4.50 -1.71
CA ASP A 131 -7.13 -4.01 -1.06
C ASP A 131 -7.34 -3.88 0.45
N TYR A 132 -6.29 -4.13 1.22
CA TYR A 132 -6.30 -4.04 2.68
C TYR A 132 -5.61 -2.77 3.17
N LYS A 133 -6.27 -2.03 4.04
CA LYS A 133 -5.71 -0.85 4.70
C LYS A 133 -5.64 -1.07 6.21
N THR A 134 -4.44 -1.07 6.77
CA THR A 134 -4.22 -1.25 8.22
C THR A 134 -4.47 0.02 9.05
N GLY A 135 -4.95 1.09 8.42
CA GLY A 135 -5.44 2.28 9.08
C GLY A 135 -6.90 2.14 9.52
N ALA A 136 -7.38 3.11 10.32
CA ALA A 136 -8.80 3.21 10.69
C ALA A 136 -9.68 3.50 9.47
N PRO A 137 -10.96 3.07 9.50
CA PRO A 137 -11.94 3.44 8.50
C PRO A 137 -11.98 4.96 8.27
N LYS A 138 -12.12 5.35 7.03
CA LYS A 138 -12.23 6.76 6.62
C LYS A 138 -13.56 7.00 5.94
N PRO A 139 -14.20 8.16 6.16
CA PRO A 139 -15.32 8.58 5.33
C PRO A 139 -14.99 8.48 3.84
N LEU A 140 -15.97 8.15 3.01
CA LEU A 140 -15.80 7.93 1.57
C LEU A 140 -15.01 9.05 0.88
N ARG A 141 -15.26 10.31 1.25
CA ARG A 141 -14.56 11.49 0.71
C ARG A 141 -13.03 11.48 0.93
N PHE A 142 -12.53 10.71 1.89
CA PHE A 142 -11.10 10.53 2.17
C PHE A 142 -10.55 9.19 1.68
N SER A 143 -11.41 8.36 1.09
CA SER A 143 -11.05 7.08 0.48
C SER A 143 -10.85 7.18 -1.04
N THR A 144 -11.11 8.35 -1.63
CA THR A 144 -11.11 8.57 -3.09
C THR A 144 -9.79 8.21 -3.76
N ASP A 145 -8.65 8.51 -3.13
CA ASP A 145 -7.33 8.20 -3.70
C ASP A 145 -7.07 6.69 -3.72
N TYR A 146 -7.50 5.96 -2.67
CA TYR A 146 -7.40 4.50 -2.63
C TYR A 146 -8.33 3.86 -3.67
N LEU A 147 -9.58 4.32 -3.77
CA LEU A 147 -10.53 3.83 -4.77
C LEU A 147 -10.03 4.10 -6.18
N ARG A 148 -9.42 5.26 -6.43
CA ARG A 148 -8.78 5.57 -7.71
C ARG A 148 -7.63 4.62 -8.01
N GLN A 149 -6.77 4.30 -7.02
CA GLN A 149 -5.72 3.31 -7.16
C GLN A 149 -6.30 1.96 -7.61
N LEU A 150 -7.35 1.48 -6.95
CA LEU A 150 -7.98 0.21 -7.31
C LEU A 150 -8.68 0.27 -8.68
N THR A 151 -9.19 1.43 -9.08
CA THR A 151 -9.77 1.61 -10.41
C THR A 151 -8.69 1.54 -11.50
N TYR A 152 -7.45 1.97 -11.24
CA TYR A 152 -6.32 1.69 -12.14
C TYR A 152 -6.08 0.18 -12.29
N TYR A 153 -6.13 -0.59 -11.20
CA TYR A 153 -6.02 -2.04 -11.28
C TYR A 153 -7.17 -2.68 -12.07
N ALA A 154 -8.40 -2.18 -11.92
CA ALA A 154 -9.53 -2.63 -12.72
C ALA A 154 -9.33 -2.34 -14.22
N LEU A 155 -8.74 -1.19 -14.58
CA LEU A 155 -8.35 -0.87 -15.95
C LEU A 155 -7.29 -1.84 -16.50
N MET A 156 -6.30 -2.21 -15.70
CA MET A 156 -5.28 -3.19 -16.08
C MET A 156 -5.86 -4.59 -16.25
N CYS A 157 -6.80 -5.00 -15.39
CA CYS A 157 -7.53 -6.27 -15.53
C CYS A 157 -8.33 -6.33 -16.84
N GLU A 158 -9.02 -5.24 -17.21
CA GLU A 158 -9.75 -5.15 -18.49
C GLU A 158 -8.84 -5.53 -19.66
N THR A 159 -7.61 -5.03 -19.69
CA THR A 159 -6.66 -5.28 -20.77
C THR A 159 -5.99 -6.65 -20.66
N GLN A 160 -5.51 -7.02 -19.49
CA GLN A 160 -4.66 -8.20 -19.31
C GLN A 160 -5.47 -9.49 -19.15
N LEU A 161 -6.65 -9.43 -18.52
CA LEU A 161 -7.50 -10.59 -18.26
C LEU A 161 -8.67 -10.67 -19.25
N ASN A 162 -8.86 -9.67 -20.09
CA ASN A 162 -10.01 -9.51 -20.97
C ASN A 162 -11.34 -9.58 -20.20
N GLU A 163 -11.34 -9.15 -18.95
CA GLU A 163 -12.51 -9.08 -18.07
C GLU A 163 -12.39 -7.84 -17.17
N THR A 164 -13.43 -7.01 -17.20
CA THR A 164 -13.48 -5.80 -16.36
C THR A 164 -14.06 -6.16 -15.00
N PRO A 165 -13.34 -5.93 -13.89
CA PRO A 165 -13.94 -6.03 -12.55
C PRO A 165 -15.17 -5.13 -12.44
N HIS A 166 -16.28 -5.64 -11.90
CA HIS A 166 -17.49 -4.84 -11.74
C HIS A 166 -17.43 -3.86 -10.59
N SER A 167 -16.52 -4.10 -9.63
CA SER A 167 -16.31 -3.22 -8.46
C SER A 167 -14.90 -3.31 -7.91
N VAL A 168 -14.53 -2.28 -7.14
CA VAL A 168 -13.33 -2.24 -6.32
C VAL A 168 -13.72 -2.12 -4.86
N ARG A 169 -12.92 -2.70 -3.95
CA ARG A 169 -13.25 -2.80 -2.53
C ARG A 169 -12.04 -2.55 -1.63
N ILE A 170 -12.23 -1.76 -0.59
CA ILE A 170 -11.24 -1.52 0.46
C ILE A 170 -11.71 -2.17 1.75
N TYR A 171 -10.84 -2.93 2.39
CA TYR A 171 -11.02 -3.47 3.72
C TYR A 171 -10.16 -2.71 4.73
N TYR A 172 -10.79 -1.94 5.63
CA TYR A 172 -10.09 -1.24 6.71
C TYR A 172 -9.94 -2.14 7.93
N LEU A 173 -8.70 -2.51 8.25
CA LEU A 173 -8.37 -3.46 9.31
C LEU A 173 -7.91 -2.81 10.63
N GLY A 174 -7.58 -1.51 10.62
CA GLY A 174 -7.17 -0.77 11.81
C GLY A 174 -8.31 -0.07 12.54
N GLY A 175 -7.99 0.76 13.55
CA GLY A 175 -8.93 1.64 14.24
C GLY A 175 -9.65 1.03 15.44
N GLY A 176 -9.00 0.09 16.17
CA GLY A 176 -9.50 -0.41 17.45
C GLY A 176 -10.49 -1.58 17.36
N LYS A 177 -10.83 -2.12 18.54
CA LYS A 177 -11.50 -3.43 18.64
C LYS A 177 -12.97 -3.40 18.20
N ASP A 178 -13.74 -2.42 18.63
CA ASP A 178 -15.21 -2.44 18.48
C ASP A 178 -15.78 -1.07 18.10
N GLU A 179 -14.93 -0.16 17.62
CA GLU A 179 -15.33 1.22 17.32
C GLU A 179 -16.05 1.36 15.98
N HIS A 180 -15.95 0.32 15.10
CA HIS A 180 -16.45 0.39 13.74
C HIS A 180 -17.20 -0.87 13.33
N THR A 181 -18.34 -0.68 12.70
CA THR A 181 -19.15 -1.76 12.11
C THR A 181 -18.49 -2.33 10.86
N ARG A 182 -18.97 -3.49 10.38
CA ARG A 182 -18.55 -4.06 9.11
C ARG A 182 -18.74 -3.07 7.94
N ASP A 183 -19.87 -2.39 7.90
CA ASP A 183 -20.21 -1.47 6.81
C ASP A 183 -19.32 -0.21 6.78
N GLU A 184 -18.80 0.22 7.93
CA GLU A 184 -17.81 1.29 8.01
C GLU A 184 -16.42 0.83 7.57
N ARG A 185 -16.11 -0.46 7.75
CA ARG A 185 -14.80 -1.06 7.42
C ARG A 185 -14.67 -1.50 5.97
N VAL A 186 -15.77 -1.64 5.25
CA VAL A 186 -15.77 -2.10 3.85
C VAL A 186 -16.33 -1.02 2.95
N VAL A 187 -15.46 -0.44 2.15
CA VAL A 187 -15.86 0.60 1.17
C VAL A 187 -15.81 -0.03 -0.23
N THR A 188 -16.94 -0.02 -0.91
CA THR A 188 -17.06 -0.55 -2.27
C THR A 188 -17.46 0.54 -3.24
N GLN A 189 -16.83 0.56 -4.41
CA GLN A 189 -17.18 1.42 -5.54
C GLN A 189 -17.40 0.59 -6.78
N ALA A 190 -18.49 0.87 -7.51
CA ALA A 190 -18.72 0.25 -8.82
C ALA A 190 -17.68 0.75 -9.84
N VAL A 191 -17.20 -0.17 -10.67
CA VAL A 191 -16.40 0.15 -11.85
C VAL A 191 -17.35 0.39 -13.02
N THR A 192 -17.20 1.52 -13.67
CA THR A 192 -18.02 1.92 -14.81
C THR A 192 -17.15 2.43 -15.94
N GLY A 193 -17.68 2.50 -17.17
CA GLY A 193 -16.95 3.13 -18.27
C GLY A 193 -16.49 4.56 -17.96
N ALA A 194 -17.28 5.33 -17.18
CA ALA A 194 -16.91 6.68 -16.77
C ALA A 194 -15.73 6.69 -15.78
N THR A 195 -15.72 5.79 -14.77
CA THR A 195 -14.61 5.72 -13.81
C THR A 195 -13.31 5.21 -14.47
N LEU A 196 -13.41 4.31 -15.44
CA LEU A 196 -12.25 3.85 -16.22
C LEU A 196 -11.72 4.94 -17.15
N ALA A 197 -12.58 5.72 -17.76
CA ALA A 197 -12.17 6.88 -18.57
C ALA A 197 -11.45 7.93 -17.72
N ASP A 198 -11.99 8.28 -16.55
CA ASP A 198 -11.39 9.24 -15.62
C ASP A 198 -9.97 8.84 -15.19
N VAL A 199 -9.76 7.57 -14.79
CA VAL A 199 -8.41 7.13 -14.39
C VAL A 199 -7.46 7.07 -15.58
N ARG A 200 -7.94 6.70 -16.77
CA ARG A 200 -7.14 6.70 -18.00
C ARG A 200 -6.65 8.11 -18.36
N ASP A 201 -7.56 9.09 -18.32
CA ASP A 201 -7.23 10.49 -18.62
C ASP A 201 -6.33 11.10 -17.53
N THR A 202 -6.59 10.79 -16.26
CA THR A 202 -5.73 11.20 -15.15
C THR A 202 -4.32 10.63 -15.30
N ALA A 203 -4.17 9.35 -15.67
CA ALA A 203 -2.85 8.74 -15.89
C ALA A 203 -2.07 9.46 -17.01
N ARG A 204 -2.72 9.74 -18.13
CA ARG A 204 -2.11 10.47 -19.25
C ARG A 204 -1.67 11.88 -18.85
N ARG A 205 -2.53 12.60 -18.14
CA ARG A 205 -2.22 13.94 -17.64
C ARG A 205 -1.02 13.92 -16.69
N VAL A 206 -1.01 13.00 -15.71
CA VAL A 206 0.08 12.88 -14.74
C VAL A 206 1.39 12.49 -15.43
N PHE A 207 1.34 11.59 -16.40
CA PHE A 207 2.50 11.24 -17.20
C PHE A 207 3.07 12.46 -17.94
N GLY A 208 2.21 13.26 -18.60
CA GLY A 208 2.63 14.49 -19.26
C GLY A 208 3.25 15.51 -18.30
N GLU A 209 2.69 15.66 -17.08
CA GLU A 209 3.25 16.53 -16.04
C GLU A 209 4.64 16.05 -15.58
N ILE A 210 4.84 14.73 -15.47
CA ILE A 210 6.13 14.13 -15.12
C ILE A 210 7.17 14.40 -16.22
N GLU A 211 6.84 14.16 -17.48
CA GLU A 211 7.76 14.38 -18.61
C GLU A 211 8.11 15.87 -18.78
N ALA A 212 7.13 16.76 -18.61
CA ALA A 212 7.38 18.20 -18.58
C ALA A 212 8.32 18.59 -17.43
N GLY A 213 8.10 18.02 -16.23
CA GLY A 213 8.97 18.24 -15.06
C GLY A 213 10.38 17.71 -15.27
N LYS A 214 10.56 16.55 -15.91
CA LYS A 214 11.88 16.00 -16.27
C LYS A 214 12.61 16.91 -17.25
N SER A 215 11.90 17.42 -18.25
CA SER A 215 12.47 18.26 -19.30
C SER A 215 12.87 19.66 -18.80
N SER A 216 12.07 20.26 -17.90
CA SER A 216 12.33 21.60 -17.35
C SER A 216 13.21 21.58 -16.10
N GLY A 217 13.34 20.44 -15.42
CA GLY A 217 13.93 20.35 -14.08
C GLY A 217 13.00 20.88 -12.97
N GLU A 218 11.77 21.32 -13.31
CA GLU A 218 10.86 21.94 -12.37
C GLU A 218 9.70 21.00 -11.98
N PHE A 219 9.49 20.82 -10.69
CA PHE A 219 8.39 20.03 -10.12
C PHE A 219 7.63 20.89 -9.12
N ALA A 220 6.34 21.09 -9.38
CA ALA A 220 5.47 21.86 -8.50
C ALA A 220 5.41 21.28 -7.08
N THR A 221 5.36 22.17 -6.10
CA THR A 221 5.07 21.80 -4.70
C THR A 221 3.56 21.88 -4.45
N ASN A 222 3.05 20.95 -3.67
CA ASN A 222 1.67 20.98 -3.18
C ASN A 222 1.71 20.81 -1.65
N VAL A 223 1.48 21.90 -0.92
CA VAL A 223 1.51 21.91 0.54
C VAL A 223 0.16 21.45 1.08
N THR A 224 0.18 20.37 1.83
CA THR A 224 -0.98 19.77 2.49
C THR A 224 -0.64 19.32 3.91
N ASN A 225 -1.64 18.89 4.68
CA ASN A 225 -1.41 18.30 6.00
C ASN A 225 -0.50 17.07 5.94
N LEU A 226 -0.41 16.38 4.80
CA LEU A 226 0.48 15.23 4.61
C LEU A 226 1.96 15.61 4.64
N CYS A 227 2.32 16.88 4.47
CA CYS A 227 3.70 17.35 4.62
C CYS A 227 4.25 17.11 6.03
N ASN A 228 3.40 16.97 7.05
CA ASN A 228 3.85 16.68 8.42
C ASN A 228 4.41 15.27 8.58
N TRP A 229 4.09 14.35 7.68
CA TRP A 229 4.59 12.97 7.65
C TRP A 229 5.48 12.70 6.43
N CYS A 230 5.88 13.76 5.71
CA CYS A 230 6.71 13.62 4.51
C CYS A 230 8.18 13.50 4.90
N ASP A 231 8.80 12.40 4.52
CA ASP A 231 10.21 12.10 4.77
C ASP A 231 11.18 13.12 4.16
N PHE A 232 10.71 13.81 3.12
CA PHE A 232 11.49 14.79 2.35
C PHE A 232 11.20 16.24 2.76
N LYS A 233 10.40 16.47 3.81
CA LYS A 233 9.94 17.81 4.22
C LYS A 233 11.11 18.77 4.43
N GLN A 234 12.17 18.30 5.09
CA GLN A 234 13.35 19.10 5.44
C GLN A 234 14.14 19.63 4.23
N TRP A 235 14.04 18.95 3.09
CA TRP A 235 14.70 19.35 1.84
C TRP A 235 13.75 20.02 0.84
N CYS A 236 12.46 20.06 1.18
CA CYS A 236 11.44 20.59 0.26
C CYS A 236 11.48 22.13 0.23
N PRO A 237 11.58 22.75 -0.96
CA PRO A 237 11.60 24.20 -1.08
C PRO A 237 10.38 24.90 -0.50
N ALA A 238 9.20 24.24 -0.52
CA ALA A 238 7.99 24.77 0.10
C ALA A 238 8.11 24.91 1.64
N HIS A 239 9.12 24.31 2.25
CA HIS A 239 9.42 24.39 3.68
C HIS A 239 10.82 25.00 3.94
N GLY A 240 11.41 25.68 2.95
CA GLY A 240 12.70 26.35 3.07
C GLY A 240 13.91 25.38 2.93
N GLY A 241 13.69 24.16 2.48
CA GLY A 241 14.76 23.17 2.30
C GLY A 241 15.50 23.31 0.96
N ASP A 242 16.67 22.69 0.89
CA ASP A 242 17.53 22.64 -0.29
C ASP A 242 17.53 21.25 -0.91
N ILE A 243 17.06 21.16 -2.15
CA ILE A 243 16.99 19.90 -2.92
C ILE A 243 18.39 19.32 -3.15
N ALA A 244 19.40 20.18 -3.37
CA ALA A 244 20.76 19.74 -3.67
C ALA A 244 21.40 18.91 -2.54
N GLN A 245 20.95 19.12 -1.29
CA GLN A 245 21.44 18.38 -0.14
C GLN A 245 20.68 17.05 0.09
N ALA A 246 19.54 16.85 -0.55
CA ALA A 246 18.62 15.77 -0.23
C ALA A 246 19.23 14.38 -0.39
N LEU A 247 19.94 14.13 -1.50
CA LEU A 247 20.51 12.81 -1.79
C LEU A 247 21.61 12.45 -0.79
N SER A 248 22.60 13.33 -0.58
CA SER A 248 23.71 13.05 0.33
C SER A 248 23.23 12.91 1.79
N ALA A 249 22.43 13.85 2.27
CA ALA A 249 21.89 13.80 3.63
C ALA A 249 20.91 12.64 3.86
N GLY A 250 20.09 12.29 2.87
CA GLY A 250 19.21 11.13 2.91
C GLY A 250 19.99 9.82 2.97
N THR A 251 21.03 9.69 2.17
CA THR A 251 21.93 8.52 2.17
C THR A 251 22.66 8.38 3.50
N GLU A 252 23.20 9.46 4.04
CA GLU A 252 23.87 9.45 5.35
C GLU A 252 22.92 9.06 6.49
N ARG A 253 21.70 9.60 6.47
CA ARG A 253 20.64 9.27 7.45
C ARG A 253 20.32 7.76 7.43
N VAL A 254 20.15 7.19 6.24
CA VAL A 254 19.87 5.74 6.11
C VAL A 254 21.08 4.91 6.49
N ALA A 255 22.29 5.31 6.11
CA ALA A 255 23.52 4.61 6.49
C ALA A 255 23.72 4.59 8.02
N LEU A 256 23.47 5.71 8.71
CA LEU A 256 23.50 5.79 10.16
C LEU A 256 22.50 4.81 10.79
N ARG A 257 21.23 4.83 10.32
CA ARG A 257 20.18 3.93 10.82
C ARG A 257 20.52 2.46 10.59
N ARG A 258 21.15 2.12 9.46
CA ARG A 258 21.62 0.76 9.18
C ARG A 258 22.71 0.31 10.16
N ARG A 259 23.67 1.19 10.48
CA ARG A 259 24.70 0.89 11.50
C ARG A 259 24.08 0.65 12.88
N GLU A 260 23.14 1.50 13.31
CA GLU A 260 22.40 1.31 14.56
C GLU A 260 21.62 -0.02 14.60
N ALA A 261 21.06 -0.43 13.49
CA ALA A 261 20.35 -1.70 13.34
C ALA A 261 21.27 -2.94 13.18
N GLY A 262 22.60 -2.75 13.15
CA GLY A 262 23.57 -3.82 12.90
C GLY A 262 23.43 -4.43 11.51
N LEU A 263 23.00 -3.64 10.51
CA LEU A 263 22.87 -4.04 9.12
C LEU A 263 24.10 -3.63 8.31
N PRO A 264 24.51 -4.44 7.29
CA PRO A 264 25.59 -4.05 6.41
C PRO A 264 25.25 -2.79 5.62
N GLU A 265 26.25 -2.02 5.23
CA GLU A 265 26.06 -0.92 4.30
C GLU A 265 25.53 -1.47 2.96
N LYS A 266 24.56 -0.77 2.35
CA LYS A 266 24.15 -1.08 0.98
C LYS A 266 25.15 -0.44 0.04
N SER A 267 25.77 -1.26 -0.79
CA SER A 267 26.57 -0.81 -1.93
C SER A 267 25.73 -0.07 -2.97
#